data_60566cf1b850067a1f220df18b767d26
#
_entry.id   60566cf1b850067a1f220df18b767d26
#
_cell.length_a   1.000
_cell.length_b   1.000
_cell.length_c   1.000
_cell.angle_alpha   90.00
_cell.angle_beta   90.00
_cell.angle_gamma   90.00
#
_symmetry.space_group_name_H-M   'P 1'
#
loop_
_entity.id
_entity.type
_entity.pdbx_description
1 polymer ?
#
loop_
_entity_poly.entity_id
_entity_poly.type
_entity_poly.pdbx_seq_one_letter_code
_entity_poly.pdbx_strand_id
1 'polypeptide(L)'
;MKRAGRLTRTTRLTAATLTTIALTLLGTTIGCTGTKNAPTPENFTQALNAYFVSRPACLLPNIRFPFTTTDKVVTKQMDSLVKSLLLEKSEEMSIHASRYTVSTAGERFAPRFCYGHREIVSIDSFTPLAVVNGFKETTVNYHYEMKEVPVWAKSPDVLAAFPDMAHAIQNQATGTSQLAQTISSWQIPD
;
A
#
# COMPACT_ATOMS: atom_id res chain seq x y z
N MET A 1 -47.08 -4.38 -75.94
CA MET A 1 -46.59 -4.59 -77.34
C MET A 1 -45.10 -4.96 -77.28
N LYS A 2 -44.79 -6.11 -77.94
CA LYS A 2 -43.50 -6.53 -78.54
C LYS A 2 -42.27 -6.61 -77.64
N ARG A 3 -41.78 -7.77 -77.40
CA ARG A 3 -40.92 -8.78 -78.07
C ARG A 3 -39.50 -8.63 -77.48
N ALA A 4 -39.02 -9.57 -76.73
CA ALA A 4 -38.36 -10.83 -77.13
C ALA A 4 -36.91 -10.59 -77.64
N GLY A 5 -35.99 -11.21 -77.03
CA GLY A 5 -34.58 -11.33 -77.43
C GLY A 5 -33.76 -12.22 -76.55
N ARG A 6 -33.89 -13.50 -76.83
CA ARG A 6 -33.04 -14.58 -76.26
C ARG A 6 -31.72 -14.61 -77.02
N LEU A 7 -30.58 -14.70 -76.36
CA LEU A 7 -29.41 -15.35 -76.95
C LEU A 7 -28.53 -15.97 -75.84
N THR A 8 -28.48 -17.25 -75.93
CA THR A 8 -27.53 -18.18 -75.25
C THR A 8 -26.16 -18.07 -75.88
N ARG A 9 -25.10 -18.13 -75.09
CA ARG A 9 -23.82 -18.79 -75.46
C ARG A 9 -22.97 -19.08 -74.22
N THR A 10 -22.99 -20.29 -73.85
CA THR A 10 -21.95 -21.31 -73.63
C THR A 10 -20.51 -20.87 -73.28
N THR A 11 -20.11 -21.44 -72.17
CA THR A 11 -18.81 -22.08 -71.79
C THR A 11 -17.52 -21.28 -71.93
N ARG A 12 -16.83 -21.15 -70.77
CA ARG A 12 -15.52 -21.82 -70.53
C ARG A 12 -15.19 -21.79 -69.03
N LEU A 13 -15.00 -22.96 -68.47
CA LEU A 13 -14.31 -23.18 -67.21
C LEU A 13 -12.85 -22.73 -67.35
N THR A 14 -12.41 -21.88 -66.48
CA THR A 14 -10.99 -21.79 -66.14
C THR A 14 -10.88 -21.90 -64.62
N ALA A 15 -10.31 -23.02 -64.22
CA ALA A 15 -9.94 -23.27 -62.83
C ALA A 15 -8.82 -22.28 -62.44
N ALA A 16 -9.13 -21.36 -61.54
CA ALA A 16 -8.15 -20.51 -60.87
C ALA A 16 -7.93 -21.09 -59.47
N THR A 17 -6.80 -21.72 -59.29
CA THR A 17 -6.28 -22.19 -58.01
C THR A 17 -6.05 -21.01 -57.11
N LEU A 18 -6.89 -20.86 -56.07
CA LEU A 18 -6.66 -19.95 -54.96
C LEU A 18 -5.63 -20.58 -54.03
N THR A 19 -4.41 -20.09 -54.13
CA THR A 19 -3.36 -20.35 -53.13
C THR A 19 -3.66 -19.50 -51.88
N THR A 20 -4.28 -20.10 -50.89
CA THR A 20 -4.47 -19.49 -49.56
C THR A 20 -3.13 -19.48 -48.85
N ILE A 21 -2.49 -18.30 -48.83
CA ILE A 21 -1.34 -18.03 -47.94
C ILE A 21 -1.89 -17.85 -46.51
N ALA A 22 -1.81 -18.91 -45.72
CA ALA A 22 -2.08 -18.85 -44.29
C ALA A 22 -0.90 -18.14 -43.62
N LEU A 23 -1.06 -16.83 -43.37
CA LEU A 23 -0.13 -16.02 -42.58
C LEU A 23 -0.35 -16.36 -41.10
N THR A 24 0.39 -17.37 -40.62
CA THR A 24 0.45 -17.68 -39.18
C THR A 24 1.19 -16.57 -38.47
N LEU A 25 0.42 -15.62 -37.86
CA LEU A 25 0.96 -14.73 -36.85
C LEU A 25 1.35 -15.57 -35.61
N LEU A 26 2.63 -15.95 -35.51
CA LEU A 26 3.20 -16.37 -34.25
C LEU A 26 3.24 -15.13 -33.33
N GLY A 27 2.18 -14.96 -32.55
CA GLY A 27 2.17 -14.05 -31.41
C GLY A 27 3.14 -14.57 -30.38
N THR A 28 4.38 -14.05 -30.37
CA THR A 28 5.31 -14.24 -29.25
C THR A 28 4.75 -13.48 -28.06
N THR A 29 3.95 -14.14 -27.22
CA THR A 29 3.67 -13.66 -25.88
C THR A 29 4.98 -13.73 -25.10
N ILE A 30 5.70 -12.60 -25.04
CA ILE A 30 6.80 -12.43 -24.08
C ILE A 30 6.12 -12.40 -22.71
N GLY A 31 5.88 -13.59 -22.16
CA GLY A 31 5.50 -13.74 -20.77
C GLY A 31 6.71 -13.36 -19.93
N CYS A 32 6.69 -12.15 -19.34
CA CYS A 32 7.58 -11.81 -18.24
C CYS A 32 7.22 -12.73 -17.04
N THR A 33 7.68 -13.97 -17.05
CA THR A 33 7.71 -14.83 -15.87
C THR A 33 8.93 -14.47 -15.02
N GLY A 34 8.97 -13.23 -14.55
CA GLY A 34 9.87 -12.88 -13.46
C GLY A 34 9.46 -13.73 -12.26
N THR A 35 10.38 -14.57 -11.77
CA THR A 35 10.11 -15.33 -10.55
C THR A 35 9.90 -14.34 -9.41
N LYS A 36 8.73 -14.40 -8.73
CA LYS A 36 8.35 -13.47 -7.64
C LYS A 36 9.34 -13.45 -6.47
N ASN A 37 10.27 -14.37 -6.43
CA ASN A 37 11.35 -14.45 -5.45
C ASN A 37 12.72 -14.00 -5.99
N ALA A 38 12.81 -13.48 -7.22
CA ALA A 38 14.05 -12.86 -7.69
C ALA A 38 14.37 -11.59 -6.88
N PRO A 39 15.65 -11.30 -6.58
CA PRO A 39 16.02 -10.09 -5.84
C PRO A 39 16.00 -8.87 -6.76
N THR A 40 14.79 -8.37 -7.00
CA THR A 40 14.58 -7.20 -7.86
C THR A 40 13.81 -6.11 -7.11
N PRO A 41 13.99 -4.82 -7.48
CA PRO A 41 13.27 -3.71 -6.89
C PRO A 41 11.74 -3.91 -6.93
N GLU A 42 11.20 -4.46 -8.01
CA GLU A 42 9.76 -4.69 -8.18
C GLU A 42 9.22 -5.70 -7.16
N ASN A 43 9.95 -6.81 -6.95
CA ASN A 43 9.57 -7.84 -5.99
C ASN A 43 9.68 -7.34 -4.55
N PHE A 44 10.69 -6.52 -4.24
CA PHE A 44 10.82 -5.88 -2.93
C PHE A 44 9.72 -4.86 -2.69
N THR A 45 9.40 -4.03 -3.68
CA THR A 45 8.27 -3.08 -3.62
C THR A 45 6.97 -3.79 -3.34
N GLN A 46 6.68 -4.88 -4.05
CA GLN A 46 5.46 -5.67 -3.84
C GLN A 46 5.39 -6.24 -2.42
N ALA A 47 6.49 -6.80 -1.92
CA ALA A 47 6.56 -7.39 -0.58
C ALA A 47 6.38 -6.33 0.51
N LEU A 48 7.07 -5.19 0.40
CA LEU A 48 6.99 -4.09 1.35
C LEU A 48 5.58 -3.47 1.37
N ASN A 49 4.98 -3.22 0.21
CA ASN A 49 3.63 -2.68 0.14
C ASN A 49 2.60 -3.63 0.76
N ALA A 50 2.67 -4.93 0.47
CA ALA A 50 1.79 -5.93 1.09
C ALA A 50 1.92 -5.95 2.62
N TYR A 51 3.14 -5.85 3.13
CA TYR A 51 3.42 -5.78 4.57
C TYR A 51 2.82 -4.52 5.19
N PHE A 52 3.08 -3.33 4.62
CA PHE A 52 2.65 -2.08 5.22
C PHE A 52 1.13 -1.84 5.12
N VAL A 53 0.47 -2.32 4.07
CA VAL A 53 -1.00 -2.30 3.98
C VAL A 53 -1.63 -3.13 5.11
N SER A 54 -1.05 -4.28 5.43
CA SER A 54 -1.54 -5.13 6.52
C SER A 54 -1.19 -4.61 7.92
N ARG A 55 -0.22 -3.70 8.02
CA ARG A 55 0.28 -3.12 9.28
C ARG A 55 0.30 -1.59 9.22
N PRO A 56 -0.86 -0.93 9.29
CA PRO A 56 -0.96 0.53 9.22
C PRO A 56 -0.22 1.19 10.38
N ALA A 57 0.27 2.40 10.14
CA ALA A 57 0.92 3.23 11.15
C ALA A 57 -0.13 3.84 12.09
N CYS A 58 0.06 3.71 13.39
CA CYS A 58 -0.90 4.12 14.40
C CYS A 58 -0.22 4.90 15.53
N LEU A 59 -0.94 5.89 16.10
CA LEU A 59 -0.43 6.74 17.17
C LEU A 59 -0.32 6.03 18.51
N LEU A 60 -1.33 5.21 18.85
CA LEU A 60 -1.54 4.71 20.20
C LEU A 60 -1.63 3.17 20.20
N PRO A 61 -0.60 2.44 19.74
CA PRO A 61 -0.67 1.00 19.56
C PRO A 61 -0.89 0.23 20.87
N ASN A 62 -0.46 0.81 22.01
CA ASN A 62 -0.45 0.16 23.31
C ASN A 62 -1.44 0.80 24.33
N ILE A 63 -2.18 1.84 23.92
CA ILE A 63 -3.14 2.51 24.82
C ILE A 63 -4.50 1.84 24.72
N ARG A 64 -5.13 1.65 25.89
CA ARG A 64 -6.51 1.19 26.00
C ARG A 64 -7.36 2.27 26.62
N PHE A 65 -8.56 2.47 26.09
CA PHE A 65 -9.53 3.43 26.62
C PHE A 65 -10.60 2.73 27.47
N PRO A 66 -11.05 3.36 28.57
CA PRO A 66 -10.69 4.68 29.10
C PRO A 66 -9.23 4.75 29.55
N PHE A 67 -8.55 5.87 29.28
CA PHE A 67 -7.15 6.09 29.62
C PHE A 67 -7.00 7.27 30.57
N THR A 68 -6.25 7.12 31.64
CA THR A 68 -6.05 8.17 32.65
C THR A 68 -4.55 8.46 32.78
N THR A 69 -4.18 9.74 32.84
CA THR A 69 -2.78 10.14 32.96
C THR A 69 -2.62 11.44 33.75
N THR A 70 -1.47 11.58 34.42
CA THR A 70 -0.98 12.81 35.03
C THR A 70 0.25 13.37 34.28
N ASP A 71 0.76 12.60 33.30
CA ASP A 71 1.91 13.01 32.48
C ASP A 71 1.53 14.16 31.55
N LYS A 72 2.30 15.27 31.63
CA LYS A 72 2.01 16.49 30.85
C LYS A 72 2.22 16.31 29.36
N VAL A 73 3.19 15.49 28.94
CA VAL A 73 3.47 15.24 27.51
C VAL A 73 2.34 14.42 26.92
N VAL A 74 1.96 13.34 27.60
CA VAL A 74 0.85 12.47 27.19
C VAL A 74 -0.46 13.24 27.22
N THR A 75 -0.71 14.09 28.24
CA THR A 75 -1.88 14.98 28.30
C THR A 75 -1.95 15.88 27.07
N LYS A 76 -0.83 16.53 26.69
CA LYS A 76 -0.81 17.37 25.48
C LYS A 76 -1.14 16.58 24.21
N GLN A 77 -0.63 15.36 24.09
CA GLN A 77 -0.93 14.46 22.97
C GLN A 77 -2.44 14.12 22.92
N MET A 78 -3.00 13.68 24.06
CA MET A 78 -4.43 13.34 24.15
C MET A 78 -5.32 14.57 23.90
N ASP A 79 -4.97 15.74 24.44
CA ASP A 79 -5.70 16.98 24.24
C ASP A 79 -5.76 17.40 22.77
N SER A 80 -4.74 17.10 21.97
CA SER A 80 -4.75 17.33 20.53
C SER A 80 -5.78 16.44 19.81
N LEU A 81 -5.97 15.21 20.29
CA LEU A 81 -6.99 14.30 19.79
C LEU A 81 -8.41 14.70 20.23
N VAL A 82 -8.54 15.29 21.43
CA VAL A 82 -9.81 15.91 21.89
C VAL A 82 -10.20 17.07 20.97
N LYS A 83 -9.28 17.98 20.65
CA LYS A 83 -9.50 19.08 19.71
C LYS A 83 -9.89 18.61 18.32
N SER A 84 -9.40 17.44 17.92
CA SER A 84 -9.75 16.79 16.65
C SER A 84 -11.03 15.95 16.74
N LEU A 85 -11.79 16.05 17.84
CA LEU A 85 -13.04 15.35 18.11
C LEU A 85 -12.91 13.81 18.11
N LEU A 86 -11.74 13.27 18.37
CA LEU A 86 -11.51 11.83 18.43
C LEU A 86 -11.66 11.27 19.84
N LEU A 87 -11.36 12.11 20.85
CA LEU A 87 -11.45 11.77 22.26
C LEU A 87 -12.33 12.80 22.97
N GLU A 88 -12.86 12.38 24.12
CA GLU A 88 -13.47 13.24 25.14
C GLU A 88 -12.59 13.24 26.37
N LYS A 89 -12.53 14.39 27.06
CA LYS A 89 -11.74 14.56 28.28
C LYS A 89 -12.64 14.82 29.47
N SER A 90 -12.33 14.18 30.60
CA SER A 90 -12.88 14.49 31.92
C SER A 90 -11.73 14.55 32.94
N GLU A 91 -11.98 15.24 34.07
CA GLU A 91 -11.01 15.34 35.16
C GLU A 91 -11.36 14.34 36.28
N GLU A 92 -10.39 13.55 36.69
CA GLU A 92 -10.48 12.66 37.84
C GLU A 92 -9.95 13.41 39.07
N MET A 93 -10.87 14.15 39.74
CA MET A 93 -10.53 15.09 40.81
C MET A 93 -9.81 14.45 41.99
N SER A 94 -10.10 13.17 42.30
CA SER A 94 -9.52 12.45 43.44
C SER A 94 -8.00 12.24 43.34
N ILE A 95 -7.48 12.18 42.11
CA ILE A 95 -6.06 11.93 41.82
C ILE A 95 -5.42 13.00 40.96
N HIS A 96 -6.14 14.12 40.71
CA HIS A 96 -5.69 15.22 39.82
C HIS A 96 -5.19 14.74 38.44
N ALA A 97 -5.91 13.83 37.83
CA ALA A 97 -5.56 13.22 36.55
C ALA A 97 -6.60 13.53 35.46
N SER A 98 -6.14 13.61 34.24
CA SER A 98 -7.02 13.71 33.08
C SER A 98 -7.40 12.31 32.59
N ARG A 99 -8.70 12.09 32.39
CA ARG A 99 -9.28 10.85 31.88
C ARG A 99 -9.81 11.08 30.46
N TYR A 100 -9.46 10.18 29.57
CA TYR A 100 -9.82 10.23 28.15
C TYR A 100 -10.66 9.02 27.77
N THR A 101 -11.73 9.27 27.03
CA THR A 101 -12.60 8.25 26.42
C THR A 101 -12.69 8.49 24.91
N VAL A 102 -12.99 7.44 24.15
CA VAL A 102 -13.20 7.57 22.71
C VAL A 102 -14.52 8.28 22.47
N SER A 103 -14.54 9.33 21.66
CA SER A 103 -15.79 9.99 21.24
C SER A 103 -16.51 9.18 20.18
N THR A 104 -17.77 9.47 19.93
CA THR A 104 -18.55 8.85 18.84
C THR A 104 -17.87 9.04 17.47
N ALA A 105 -17.28 10.22 17.22
CA ALA A 105 -16.54 10.47 15.96
C ALA A 105 -15.22 9.68 15.88
N GLY A 106 -14.62 9.40 17.04
CA GLY A 106 -13.37 8.66 17.16
C GLY A 106 -13.50 7.15 17.04
N GLU A 107 -14.69 6.57 17.28
CA GLU A 107 -14.90 5.11 17.30
C GLU A 107 -14.38 4.39 16.08
N ARG A 108 -14.54 4.95 14.88
CA ARG A 108 -14.06 4.37 13.61
C ARG A 108 -12.54 4.28 13.49
N PHE A 109 -11.79 5.00 14.34
CA PHE A 109 -10.32 5.01 14.35
C PHE A 109 -9.73 4.32 15.58
N ALA A 110 -10.58 4.12 16.61
CA ALA A 110 -10.19 3.49 17.86
C ALA A 110 -9.87 1.99 17.69
N PRO A 111 -9.10 1.40 18.62
CA PRO A 111 -8.44 2.10 19.74
C PRO A 111 -7.08 2.70 19.37
N ARG A 112 -6.51 2.37 18.20
CA ARG A 112 -5.11 2.62 17.88
C ARG A 112 -4.87 3.96 17.17
N PHE A 113 -5.91 4.59 16.60
CA PHE A 113 -5.83 5.84 15.82
C PHE A 113 -4.77 5.75 14.71
N CYS A 114 -5.02 4.84 13.77
CA CYS A 114 -4.12 4.63 12.64
C CYS A 114 -4.26 5.77 11.63
N TYR A 115 -3.11 6.27 11.15
CA TYR A 115 -3.03 7.44 10.28
C TYR A 115 -2.57 7.13 8.85
N GLY A 116 -2.74 5.88 8.42
CA GLY A 116 -2.42 5.44 7.07
C GLY A 116 -1.39 4.32 7.03
N HIS A 117 -0.95 4.00 5.84
CA HIS A 117 0.10 3.00 5.61
C HIS A 117 1.18 3.57 4.69
N ARG A 118 2.37 2.95 4.72
CA ARG A 118 3.47 3.31 3.82
C ARG A 118 3.23 2.69 2.46
N GLU A 119 3.44 3.47 1.39
CA GLU A 119 3.52 3.00 0.01
C GLU A 119 4.91 3.31 -0.52
N ILE A 120 5.59 2.30 -1.05
CA ILE A 120 6.95 2.42 -1.55
C ILE A 120 6.95 3.19 -2.86
N VAL A 121 7.71 4.27 -2.91
CA VAL A 121 7.91 5.11 -4.10
C VAL A 121 9.06 4.59 -4.95
N SER A 122 10.19 4.27 -4.29
CA SER A 122 11.39 3.73 -4.95
C SER A 122 12.21 2.85 -4.02
N ILE A 123 12.89 1.88 -4.60
CA ILE A 123 13.97 1.15 -3.94
C ILE A 123 15.27 1.85 -4.31
N ASP A 124 16.02 2.32 -3.32
CA ASP A 124 17.27 3.07 -3.55
C ASP A 124 18.45 2.12 -3.67
N SER A 125 18.51 1.13 -2.80
CA SER A 125 19.57 0.14 -2.77
C SER A 125 19.17 -1.11 -1.98
N PHE A 126 19.87 -2.18 -2.18
CA PHE A 126 19.76 -3.37 -1.35
C PHE A 126 21.13 -4.08 -1.24
N THR A 127 21.34 -4.76 -0.11
CA THR A 127 22.59 -5.49 0.14
C THR A 127 22.64 -6.79 -0.66
N PRO A 128 23.86 -7.33 -0.96
CA PRO A 128 23.99 -8.69 -1.45
C PRO A 128 23.28 -9.69 -0.52
N LEU A 129 22.75 -10.76 -1.11
CA LEU A 129 22.06 -11.80 -0.35
C LEU A 129 23.01 -12.48 0.63
N ALA A 130 22.63 -12.56 1.89
CA ALA A 130 23.30 -13.33 2.92
C ALA A 130 22.40 -14.47 3.40
N VAL A 131 22.99 -15.59 3.85
CA VAL A 131 22.23 -16.68 4.47
C VAL A 131 22.22 -16.45 5.99
N VAL A 132 21.05 -16.21 6.54
CA VAL A 132 20.83 -16.01 7.98
C VAL A 132 19.78 -17.01 8.43
N ASN A 133 20.10 -17.84 9.41
CA ASN A 133 19.20 -18.87 9.95
C ASN A 133 18.57 -19.79 8.86
N GLY A 134 19.32 -20.06 7.77
CA GLY A 134 18.86 -20.88 6.66
C GLY A 134 18.01 -20.16 5.60
N PHE A 135 17.72 -18.87 5.78
CA PHE A 135 17.00 -18.04 4.82
C PHE A 135 17.96 -17.10 4.09
N LYS A 136 17.70 -16.85 2.81
CA LYS A 136 18.41 -15.77 2.09
C LYS A 136 17.76 -14.45 2.46
N GLU A 137 18.56 -13.52 2.96
CA GLU A 137 18.09 -12.23 3.42
C GLU A 137 18.84 -11.10 2.73
N THR A 138 18.19 -9.94 2.67
CA THR A 138 18.76 -8.68 2.19
C THR A 138 18.18 -7.52 2.97
N THR A 139 18.99 -6.46 3.15
CA THR A 139 18.52 -5.18 3.67
C THR A 139 18.21 -4.26 2.53
N VAL A 140 17.00 -3.72 2.49
CA VAL A 140 16.50 -2.85 1.43
C VAL A 140 16.30 -1.44 1.98
N ASN A 141 16.89 -0.44 1.32
CA ASN A 141 16.68 0.98 1.59
C ASN A 141 15.72 1.54 0.53
N TYR A 142 14.75 2.32 0.96
CA TYR A 142 13.67 2.78 0.10
C TYR A 142 13.15 4.15 0.51
N HIS A 143 12.52 4.82 -0.45
CA HIS A 143 11.65 5.97 -0.19
C HIS A 143 10.20 5.51 -0.16
N TYR A 144 9.41 6.12 0.74
CA TYR A 144 7.98 5.86 0.85
C TYR A 144 7.19 7.14 1.09
N GLU A 145 5.91 7.10 0.82
CA GLU A 145 4.93 8.10 1.21
C GLU A 145 3.80 7.47 2.02
N MET A 146 3.09 8.30 2.80
CA MET A 146 1.93 7.83 3.55
C MET A 146 0.68 7.92 2.69
N LYS A 147 -0.05 6.81 2.57
CA LYS A 147 -1.35 6.72 1.89
C LYS A 147 -2.49 6.59 2.88
N GLU A 148 -3.69 6.95 2.40
CA GLU A 148 -4.95 6.90 3.17
C GLU A 148 -4.89 7.69 4.48
N VAL A 149 -4.18 8.83 4.47
CA VAL A 149 -4.04 9.68 5.64
C VAL A 149 -5.36 10.40 5.92
N PRO A 150 -6.02 10.14 7.07
CA PRO A 150 -7.31 10.74 7.42
C PRO A 150 -7.15 12.23 7.73
N VAL A 151 -8.26 12.97 7.60
CA VAL A 151 -8.27 14.44 7.79
C VAL A 151 -7.78 14.84 9.18
N TRP A 152 -8.17 14.12 10.22
CA TRP A 152 -7.76 14.42 11.59
C TRP A 152 -6.24 14.39 11.78
N ALA A 153 -5.53 13.49 11.10
CA ALA A 153 -4.08 13.36 11.20
C ALA A 153 -3.33 14.55 10.58
N LYS A 154 -4.02 15.35 9.76
CA LYS A 154 -3.49 16.58 9.14
C LYS A 154 -3.82 17.84 9.96
N SER A 155 -4.50 17.70 11.09
CA SER A 155 -4.80 18.81 11.99
C SER A 155 -3.51 19.41 12.55
N PRO A 156 -3.36 20.76 12.56
CA PRO A 156 -2.15 21.42 13.09
C PRO A 156 -1.84 21.04 14.54
N ASP A 157 -2.85 20.93 15.39
CA ASP A 157 -2.67 20.52 16.80
C ASP A 157 -2.13 19.10 16.92
N VAL A 158 -2.62 18.16 16.09
CA VAL A 158 -2.16 16.77 16.09
C VAL A 158 -0.74 16.68 15.53
N LEU A 159 -0.45 17.38 14.43
CA LEU A 159 0.91 17.41 13.85
C LEU A 159 1.93 17.97 14.86
N ALA A 160 1.56 19.01 15.62
CA ALA A 160 2.42 19.59 16.65
C ALA A 160 2.61 18.66 17.89
N ALA A 161 1.63 17.81 18.18
CA ALA A 161 1.69 16.88 19.32
C ALA A 161 2.40 15.56 18.99
N PHE A 162 2.45 15.18 17.70
CA PHE A 162 3.04 13.93 17.20
C PHE A 162 4.05 14.21 16.08
N PRO A 163 5.24 14.68 16.41
CA PRO A 163 6.24 15.12 15.41
C PRO A 163 6.70 14.00 14.47
N ASP A 164 6.82 12.74 14.96
CA ASP A 164 7.22 11.59 14.13
C ASP A 164 6.16 11.29 13.06
N MET A 165 4.88 11.35 13.45
CA MET A 165 3.78 11.23 12.49
C MET A 165 3.79 12.39 11.49
N ALA A 166 3.98 13.63 11.98
CA ALA A 166 4.03 14.82 11.13
C ALA A 166 5.13 14.69 10.07
N HIS A 167 6.32 14.26 10.47
CA HIS A 167 7.44 14.01 9.55
C HIS A 167 7.08 12.94 8.51
N ALA A 168 6.46 11.83 8.94
CA ALA A 168 6.10 10.75 8.04
C ALA A 168 5.03 11.16 6.99
N ILE A 169 4.09 12.06 7.37
CA ILE A 169 2.97 12.46 6.49
C ILE A 169 3.36 13.55 5.50
N GLN A 170 4.25 14.47 5.88
CA GLN A 170 4.48 15.71 5.13
C GLN A 170 5.37 15.54 3.90
N ASN A 171 6.24 14.54 3.87
CA ASN A 171 7.24 14.36 2.82
C ASN A 171 7.43 12.89 2.46
N GLN A 172 8.10 12.66 1.32
CA GLN A 172 8.69 11.34 1.08
C GLN A 172 9.75 11.08 2.17
N ALA A 173 9.53 10.02 2.91
CA ALA A 173 10.44 9.59 3.96
C ALA A 173 11.27 8.39 3.49
N THR A 174 12.44 8.22 4.07
CA THR A 174 13.28 7.06 3.84
C THR A 174 12.98 5.97 4.85
N GLY A 175 13.15 4.73 4.44
CA GLY A 175 13.02 3.56 5.30
C GLY A 175 14.03 2.50 4.96
N THR A 176 14.27 1.62 5.92
CA THR A 176 15.12 0.44 5.78
C THR A 176 14.36 -0.76 6.33
N SER A 177 14.38 -1.87 5.60
CA SER A 177 13.77 -3.13 6.05
C SER A 177 14.62 -4.32 5.65
N GLN A 178 14.67 -5.30 6.52
CA GLN A 178 15.22 -6.60 6.21
C GLN A 178 14.15 -7.46 5.55
N LEU A 179 14.49 -8.11 4.44
CA LEU A 179 13.61 -9.01 3.73
C LEU A 179 14.23 -10.40 3.67
N ALA A 180 13.43 -11.42 3.97
CA ALA A 180 13.78 -12.81 3.83
C ALA A 180 13.11 -13.42 2.60
N GLN A 181 13.86 -14.20 1.83
CA GLN A 181 13.35 -14.93 0.67
C GLN A 181 12.59 -16.17 1.12
N THR A 182 11.36 -16.29 0.67
CA THR A 182 10.54 -17.51 0.82
C THR A 182 10.53 -18.31 -0.48
N ILE A 183 9.80 -19.43 -0.50
CA ILE A 183 9.66 -20.25 -1.70
C ILE A 183 9.01 -19.47 -2.85
N SER A 184 8.09 -18.56 -2.56
CA SER A 184 7.25 -17.89 -3.56
C SER A 184 7.38 -16.36 -3.61
N SER A 185 8.00 -15.74 -2.60
CA SER A 185 8.04 -14.28 -2.46
C SER A 185 9.14 -13.81 -1.51
N TRP A 186 9.15 -12.49 -1.26
CA TRP A 186 9.90 -11.84 -0.19
C TRP A 186 8.96 -11.47 0.95
N GLN A 187 9.46 -11.49 2.20
CA GLN A 187 8.69 -11.11 3.39
C GLN A 187 9.60 -10.40 4.38
N ILE A 188 9.03 -9.49 5.17
CA ILE A 188 9.72 -8.96 6.37
C ILE A 188 9.61 -10.04 7.45
N PRO A 189 10.73 -10.50 8.04
CA PRO A 189 10.70 -11.41 9.18
C PRO A 189 9.96 -10.77 10.36
N ASP A 190 9.17 -11.58 11.09
CA ASP A 190 8.49 -11.14 12.33
C ASP A 190 9.47 -11.02 13.49
#